data_112828fae0a20862d7ccea33ff465349
#
_entry.id   112828fae0a20862d7ccea33ff465349
#
_cell.length_a   1.000
_cell.length_b   1.000
_cell.length_c   1.000
_cell.angle_alpha   90.00
_cell.angle_beta   90.00
_cell.angle_gamma   90.00
#
_symmetry.space_group_name_H-M   'P 1'
#
loop_
_entity.id
_entity.type
_entity.pdbx_description
1 polymer ?
#
loop_
_entity_poly.entity_id
_entity_poly.type
_entity_poly.pdbx_seq_one_letter_code
_entity_poly.pdbx_strand_id
1 'polypeptide(L)'
;YTFNPSLFEKNGAKNYINHCKKILKYTKNKPVSFEVFGDSYEEMIKQANFLSSLSKNIYVKIPITYTNGQSTLKVIENLVDHNINLNITAIFTRKQVKKILPTLKDTNSIISIFAGRIYDSGVDAFIEMREMNNLIKGSSSCKSLWASSRMVYDFIHAINCNTDIITMSYDHITKMKNFKLSLKKFSLNT
;
A
#
# COMPACT_ATOMS: atom_id res chain seq x y z
N TYR A 1 3.64 7.61 4.33
CA TYR A 1 2.32 8.09 3.89
C TYR A 1 1.92 7.41 2.60
N THR A 2 0.60 7.22 2.37
CA THR A 2 0.10 6.62 1.14
C THR A 2 -1.21 7.28 0.72
N PHE A 3 -1.32 7.55 -0.56
CA PHE A 3 -2.44 8.25 -1.17
C PHE A 3 -2.88 7.53 -2.45
N ASN A 4 -4.12 7.76 -2.85
CA ASN A 4 -4.66 7.34 -4.12
C ASN A 4 -5.55 8.44 -4.71
N PRO A 5 -5.91 8.40 -5.99
CA PRO A 5 -6.74 9.41 -6.64
C PRO A 5 -8.10 9.61 -5.95
N SER A 6 -8.80 8.53 -5.60
CA SER A 6 -10.10 8.61 -4.92
C SER A 6 -10.02 9.30 -3.55
N LEU A 7 -8.92 9.11 -2.81
CA LEU A 7 -8.71 9.78 -1.53
C LEU A 7 -8.54 11.30 -1.73
N PHE A 8 -7.86 11.69 -2.80
CA PHE A 8 -7.67 13.10 -3.16
C PHE A 8 -8.99 13.75 -3.58
N GLU A 9 -9.75 13.09 -4.43
CA GLU A 9 -11.07 13.54 -4.87
C GLU A 9 -12.02 13.74 -3.69
N LYS A 10 -12.10 12.75 -2.78
CA LYS A 10 -12.91 12.82 -1.56
C LYS A 10 -12.54 14.01 -0.66
N ASN A 11 -11.28 14.45 -0.70
CA ASN A 11 -10.79 15.60 0.06
C ASN A 11 -10.78 16.90 -0.76
N GLY A 12 -11.50 16.96 -1.89
CA GLY A 12 -11.69 18.16 -2.69
C GLY A 12 -10.49 18.60 -3.52
N ALA A 13 -9.54 17.71 -3.80
CA ALA A 13 -8.40 18.01 -4.64
C ALA A 13 -8.83 18.13 -6.11
N LYS A 14 -8.80 19.36 -6.65
CA LYS A 14 -9.15 19.65 -8.06
C LYS A 14 -8.01 19.26 -9.04
N ASN A 15 -6.77 19.21 -8.58
CA ASN A 15 -5.61 18.88 -9.40
C ASN A 15 -4.69 17.94 -8.64
N TYR A 16 -4.56 16.72 -9.15
CA TYR A 16 -3.78 15.65 -8.52
C TYR A 16 -2.32 16.04 -8.29
N ILE A 17 -1.66 16.57 -9.32
CA ILE A 17 -0.23 16.90 -9.27
C ILE A 17 0.06 18.03 -8.28
N ASN A 18 -0.73 19.09 -8.30
CA ASN A 18 -0.56 20.18 -7.35
C ASN A 18 -0.76 19.70 -5.91
N HIS A 19 -1.66 18.75 -5.70
CA HIS A 19 -1.89 18.16 -4.39
C HIS A 19 -0.71 17.28 -3.95
N CYS A 20 -0.13 16.46 -4.84
CA CYS A 20 1.11 15.73 -4.57
C CYS A 20 2.24 16.66 -4.14
N LYS A 21 2.48 17.73 -4.88
CA LYS A 21 3.50 18.74 -4.55
C LYS A 21 3.26 19.40 -3.19
N LYS A 22 1.99 19.70 -2.86
CA LYS A 22 1.60 20.24 -1.55
C LYS A 22 1.92 19.27 -0.42
N ILE A 23 1.55 17.98 -0.57
CA ILE A 23 1.81 16.93 0.42
C ILE A 23 3.31 16.77 0.67
N LEU A 24 4.13 16.76 -0.36
CA LEU A 24 5.58 16.61 -0.24
C LEU A 24 6.21 17.67 0.68
N LYS A 25 5.69 18.90 0.71
CA LYS A 25 6.14 19.95 1.64
C LYS A 25 5.94 19.59 3.12
N TYR A 26 4.87 18.82 3.43
CA TYR A 26 4.55 18.42 4.81
C TYR A 26 5.21 17.09 5.21
N THR A 27 5.45 16.20 4.28
CA THR A 27 6.01 14.88 4.58
C THR A 27 7.53 14.92 4.77
N LYS A 28 8.18 16.04 4.45
CA LYS A 28 9.64 16.20 4.48
C LYS A 28 10.30 15.06 3.69
N ASN A 29 11.23 14.33 4.32
CA ASN A 29 11.95 13.23 3.68
C ASN A 29 11.35 11.84 4.00
N LYS A 30 10.13 11.78 4.55
CA LYS A 30 9.49 10.49 4.84
C LYS A 30 8.96 9.84 3.56
N PRO A 31 8.99 8.48 3.47
CA PRO A 31 8.43 7.77 2.32
C PRO A 31 6.97 8.13 2.08
N VAL A 32 6.65 8.40 0.81
CA VAL A 32 5.30 8.77 0.35
C VAL A 32 4.94 7.94 -0.86
N SER A 33 3.75 7.36 -0.89
CA SER A 33 3.25 6.65 -2.06
C SER A 33 2.14 7.44 -2.74
N PHE A 34 2.31 7.72 -4.04
CA PHE A 34 1.29 8.26 -4.93
C PHE A 34 0.97 7.26 -6.03
N GLU A 35 -0.31 7.11 -6.36
CA GLU A 35 -0.81 6.11 -7.29
C GLU A 35 -0.98 6.68 -8.70
N VAL A 36 -0.58 5.91 -9.71
CA VAL A 36 -0.97 6.18 -11.10
C VAL A 36 -2.45 5.86 -11.28
N PHE A 37 -3.10 6.50 -12.24
CA PHE A 37 -4.51 6.31 -12.58
C PHE A 37 -4.76 6.06 -14.07
N GLY A 38 -3.69 5.99 -14.89
CA GLY A 38 -3.77 5.51 -16.28
C GLY A 38 -4.15 4.04 -16.31
N ASP A 39 -4.78 3.60 -17.40
CA ASP A 39 -5.21 2.21 -17.59
C ASP A 39 -4.60 1.57 -18.85
N SER A 40 -3.51 2.13 -19.33
CA SER A 40 -2.66 1.58 -20.38
C SER A 40 -1.20 1.54 -19.95
N TYR A 41 -0.39 0.75 -20.66
CA TYR A 41 1.06 0.65 -20.39
C TYR A 41 1.72 2.03 -20.49
N GLU A 42 1.46 2.75 -21.58
CA GLU A 42 2.07 4.04 -21.89
C GLU A 42 1.69 5.12 -20.87
N GLU A 43 0.42 5.16 -20.48
CA GLU A 43 -0.06 6.11 -19.48
C GLU A 43 0.54 5.83 -18.12
N MET A 44 0.58 4.57 -17.66
CA MET A 44 1.18 4.20 -16.37
C MET A 44 2.66 4.55 -16.32
N ILE A 45 3.44 4.23 -17.37
CA ILE A 45 4.86 4.58 -17.46
C ILE A 45 5.06 6.10 -17.43
N LYS A 46 4.31 6.84 -18.23
CA LYS A 46 4.38 8.31 -18.27
C LYS A 46 4.10 8.93 -16.89
N GLN A 47 3.03 8.48 -16.24
CA GLN A 47 2.63 8.97 -14.92
C GLN A 47 3.64 8.57 -13.85
N ALA A 48 4.16 7.33 -13.88
CA ALA A 48 5.14 6.85 -12.93
C ALA A 48 6.47 7.62 -13.01
N ASN A 49 6.99 7.85 -14.21
CA ASN A 49 8.17 8.67 -14.44
C ASN A 49 7.99 10.10 -13.91
N PHE A 50 6.82 10.68 -14.17
CA PHE A 50 6.52 12.01 -13.68
C PHE A 50 6.45 12.06 -12.15
N LEU A 51 5.71 11.13 -11.52
CA LEU A 51 5.58 11.10 -10.06
C LEU A 51 6.92 10.88 -9.38
N SER A 52 7.74 9.95 -9.88
CA SER A 52 9.07 9.66 -9.32
C SER A 52 10.01 10.86 -9.40
N SER A 53 9.89 11.68 -10.44
CA SER A 53 10.70 12.88 -10.62
C SER A 53 10.44 14.00 -9.60
N LEU A 54 9.29 13.96 -8.91
CA LEU A 54 8.92 14.99 -7.94
C LEU A 54 9.75 14.93 -6.65
N SER A 55 10.19 13.76 -6.21
CA SER A 55 11.06 13.60 -5.05
C SER A 55 11.61 12.16 -4.93
N LYS A 56 12.84 12.03 -4.39
CA LYS A 56 13.52 10.72 -4.18
C LYS A 56 12.84 9.81 -3.16
N ASN A 57 11.98 10.34 -2.29
CA ASN A 57 11.27 9.58 -1.27
C ASN A 57 9.88 9.07 -1.74
N ILE A 58 9.58 9.20 -3.02
CA ILE A 58 8.32 8.70 -3.59
C ILE A 58 8.46 7.23 -3.94
N TYR A 59 7.46 6.46 -3.53
CA TYR A 59 7.15 5.12 -4.00
C TYR A 59 5.94 5.22 -4.92
N VAL A 60 6.14 4.99 -6.22
CA VAL A 60 5.03 5.05 -7.18
C VAL A 60 4.13 3.83 -7.00
N LYS A 61 2.85 4.05 -6.74
CA LYS A 61 1.88 2.97 -6.61
C LYS A 61 1.39 2.53 -7.98
N ILE A 62 1.55 1.22 -8.25
CA ILE A 62 1.12 0.56 -9.47
C ILE A 62 0.11 -0.53 -9.09
N PRO A 63 -1.13 -0.49 -9.58
CA PRO A 63 -2.08 -1.59 -9.42
C PRO A 63 -1.55 -2.87 -10.07
N ILE A 64 -1.80 -4.03 -9.46
CA ILE A 64 -1.33 -5.34 -9.97
C ILE A 64 -1.99 -5.75 -11.30
N THR A 65 -3.13 -5.15 -11.61
CA THR A 65 -3.87 -5.37 -12.87
C THR A 65 -4.39 -4.05 -13.42
N TYR A 66 -4.59 -4.00 -14.72
CA TYR A 66 -5.45 -3.02 -15.39
C TYR A 66 -6.91 -3.27 -15.04
N THR A 67 -7.80 -2.35 -15.39
CA THR A 67 -9.26 -2.50 -15.16
C THR A 67 -9.88 -3.68 -15.94
N ASN A 68 -9.27 -4.08 -17.06
CA ASN A 68 -9.65 -5.26 -17.83
C ASN A 68 -9.17 -6.59 -17.24
N GLY A 69 -8.51 -6.57 -16.07
CA GLY A 69 -8.00 -7.76 -15.38
C GLY A 69 -6.64 -8.27 -15.87
N GLN A 70 -6.07 -7.69 -16.92
CA GLN A 70 -4.73 -8.05 -17.38
C GLN A 70 -3.66 -7.56 -16.39
N SER A 71 -2.56 -8.29 -16.31
CA SER A 71 -1.46 -7.97 -15.40
C SER A 71 -0.64 -6.78 -15.86
N THR A 72 -0.30 -5.90 -14.91
CA THR A 72 0.63 -4.77 -15.12
C THR A 72 2.10 -5.17 -14.97
N LEU A 73 2.42 -6.47 -14.98
CA LEU A 73 3.80 -6.95 -14.75
C LEU A 73 4.82 -6.28 -15.69
N LYS A 74 4.49 -6.08 -16.98
CA LYS A 74 5.38 -5.38 -17.93
C LYS A 74 5.67 -3.93 -17.53
N VAL A 75 4.68 -3.25 -16.93
CA VAL A 75 4.90 -1.90 -16.37
C VAL A 75 5.87 -1.98 -15.19
N ILE A 76 5.66 -2.94 -14.30
CA ILE A 76 6.52 -3.15 -13.12
C ILE A 76 7.96 -3.45 -13.53
N GLU A 77 8.17 -4.36 -14.50
CA GLU A 77 9.48 -4.70 -15.06
C GLU A 77 10.19 -3.45 -15.60
N ASN A 78 9.53 -2.71 -16.46
CA ASN A 78 10.09 -1.47 -17.00
C ASN A 78 10.51 -0.48 -15.92
N LEU A 79 9.66 -0.24 -14.91
CA LEU A 79 9.94 0.71 -13.84
C LEU A 79 11.07 0.24 -12.90
N VAL A 80 11.21 -1.06 -12.68
CA VAL A 80 12.34 -1.65 -11.95
C VAL A 80 13.65 -1.43 -12.71
N ASP A 81 13.67 -1.67 -14.03
CA ASP A 81 14.85 -1.45 -14.89
C ASP A 81 15.30 0.03 -14.87
N HIS A 82 14.37 0.94 -14.61
CA HIS A 82 14.67 2.38 -14.46
C HIS A 82 14.91 2.83 -13.01
N ASN A 83 15.09 1.88 -12.08
CA ASN A 83 15.36 2.14 -10.65
C ASN A 83 14.31 3.02 -9.96
N ILE A 84 13.04 2.91 -10.34
CA ILE A 84 11.94 3.64 -9.68
C ILE A 84 11.49 2.87 -8.45
N ASN A 85 11.38 3.56 -7.31
CA ASN A 85 10.83 2.98 -6.09
C ASN A 85 9.33 2.67 -6.28
N LEU A 86 8.92 1.43 -6.06
CA LEU A 86 7.57 0.96 -6.34
C LEU A 86 6.79 0.57 -5.08
N ASN A 87 5.48 0.77 -5.15
CA ASN A 87 4.51 0.22 -4.22
C ASN A 87 3.43 -0.51 -5.03
N ILE A 88 3.57 -1.84 -5.17
CA ILE A 88 2.60 -2.62 -5.93
C ILE A 88 1.35 -2.81 -5.09
N THR A 89 0.22 -2.37 -5.62
CA THR A 89 -1.02 -2.25 -4.85
C THR A 89 -2.17 -3.10 -5.43
N ALA A 90 -3.29 -3.13 -4.72
CA ALA A 90 -4.44 -3.98 -5.05
C ALA A 90 -4.10 -5.48 -5.10
N ILE A 91 -3.20 -5.93 -4.22
CA ILE A 91 -2.88 -7.34 -4.07
C ILE A 91 -3.91 -8.01 -3.15
N PHE A 92 -4.46 -9.14 -3.58
CA PHE A 92 -5.46 -9.93 -2.84
C PHE A 92 -5.06 -11.39 -2.65
N THR A 93 -4.17 -11.92 -3.51
CA THR A 93 -3.91 -13.36 -3.57
C THR A 93 -2.42 -13.70 -3.52
N ARG A 94 -2.11 -14.86 -2.93
CA ARG A 94 -0.76 -15.44 -2.95
C ARG A 94 -0.22 -15.64 -4.36
N LYS A 95 -1.10 -15.92 -5.35
CA LYS A 95 -0.71 -16.07 -6.76
C LYS A 95 -0.20 -14.75 -7.35
N GLN A 96 -0.82 -13.62 -7.01
CA GLN A 96 -0.35 -12.30 -7.43
C GLN A 96 1.02 -11.99 -6.82
N VAL A 97 1.21 -12.26 -5.52
CA VAL A 97 2.52 -12.09 -4.86
C VAL A 97 3.59 -12.94 -5.55
N LYS A 98 3.36 -14.25 -5.73
CA LYS A 98 4.31 -15.14 -6.40
C LYS A 98 4.68 -14.67 -7.80
N LYS A 99 3.75 -14.06 -8.53
CA LYS A 99 3.97 -13.60 -9.90
C LYS A 99 4.93 -12.42 -9.98
N ILE A 100 4.90 -11.49 -9.01
CA ILE A 100 5.72 -10.27 -9.05
C ILE A 100 7.06 -10.40 -8.32
N LEU A 101 7.20 -11.36 -7.40
CA LEU A 101 8.40 -11.51 -6.59
C LEU A 101 9.69 -11.67 -7.41
N PRO A 102 9.74 -12.45 -8.52
CA PRO A 102 10.95 -12.57 -9.32
C PRO A 102 11.47 -11.23 -9.84
N THR A 103 10.57 -10.33 -10.25
CA THR A 103 10.91 -8.99 -10.74
C THR A 103 11.35 -8.04 -9.62
N LEU A 104 10.82 -8.22 -8.41
CA LEU A 104 11.01 -7.28 -7.28
C LEU A 104 12.08 -7.74 -6.27
N LYS A 105 12.61 -8.96 -6.36
CA LYS A 105 13.40 -9.61 -5.30
C LYS A 105 14.58 -8.77 -4.78
N ASP A 106 15.26 -8.06 -5.66
CA ASP A 106 16.46 -7.27 -5.35
C ASP A 106 16.16 -5.77 -5.21
N THR A 107 14.87 -5.40 -5.06
CA THR A 107 14.42 -4.01 -4.90
C THR A 107 13.95 -3.71 -3.48
N ASN A 108 13.93 -2.42 -3.11
CA ASN A 108 13.30 -1.94 -1.87
C ASN A 108 11.80 -1.65 -2.04
N SER A 109 11.12 -2.36 -2.93
CA SER A 109 9.72 -2.13 -3.23
C SER A 109 8.80 -2.47 -2.05
N ILE A 110 7.58 -1.91 -2.08
CA ILE A 110 6.50 -2.20 -1.14
C ILE A 110 5.45 -3.04 -1.86
N ILE A 111 4.92 -4.05 -1.19
CA ILE A 111 3.83 -4.90 -1.66
C ILE A 111 2.62 -4.67 -0.77
N SER A 112 1.63 -3.92 -1.28
CA SER A 112 0.43 -3.51 -0.55
C SER A 112 -0.69 -4.52 -0.75
N ILE A 113 -0.97 -5.32 0.28
CA ILE A 113 -2.01 -6.34 0.32
C ILE A 113 -3.27 -5.73 0.92
N PHE A 114 -4.41 -5.87 0.24
CA PHE A 114 -5.67 -5.27 0.65
C PHE A 114 -6.40 -6.12 1.70
N ALA A 115 -5.75 -6.33 2.83
CA ALA A 115 -6.23 -7.19 3.91
C ALA A 115 -7.66 -6.83 4.37
N GLY A 116 -7.98 -5.55 4.54
CA GLY A 116 -9.34 -5.16 4.90
C GLY A 116 -10.39 -5.56 3.86
N ARG A 117 -10.07 -5.49 2.56
CA ARG A 117 -10.98 -5.96 1.51
C ARG A 117 -11.03 -7.49 1.40
N ILE A 118 -9.97 -8.18 1.78
CA ILE A 118 -10.01 -9.65 1.91
C ILE A 118 -11.01 -10.02 3.01
N TYR A 119 -11.01 -9.33 4.16
CA TYR A 119 -12.05 -9.50 5.18
C TYR A 119 -13.45 -9.19 4.65
N ASP A 120 -13.62 -8.11 3.87
CA ASP A 120 -14.92 -7.75 3.28
C ASP A 120 -15.47 -8.87 2.36
N SER A 121 -14.61 -9.74 1.82
CA SER A 121 -15.02 -10.91 1.01
C SER A 121 -15.35 -12.16 1.83
N GLY A 122 -15.27 -12.09 3.17
CA GLY A 122 -15.52 -13.22 4.06
C GLY A 122 -14.33 -14.16 4.23
N VAL A 123 -13.16 -13.81 3.71
CA VAL A 123 -11.93 -14.60 3.83
C VAL A 123 -11.11 -14.09 5.03
N ASP A 124 -10.48 -15.00 5.78
CA ASP A 124 -9.59 -14.63 6.88
C ASP A 124 -8.29 -13.99 6.35
N ALA A 125 -8.27 -12.65 6.37
CA ALA A 125 -7.12 -11.89 5.92
C ALA A 125 -5.88 -12.10 6.80
N PHE A 126 -6.01 -12.48 8.07
CA PHE A 126 -4.86 -12.75 8.93
C PHE A 126 -4.06 -13.95 8.40
N ILE A 127 -4.75 -15.03 8.03
CA ILE A 127 -4.12 -16.23 7.44
C ILE A 127 -3.47 -15.88 6.10
N GLU A 128 -4.20 -15.19 5.21
CA GLU A 128 -3.68 -14.81 3.90
C GLU A 128 -2.45 -13.89 3.99
N MET A 129 -2.51 -12.89 4.86
CA MET A 129 -1.39 -11.97 5.10
C MET A 129 -0.14 -12.70 5.60
N ARG A 130 -0.30 -13.62 6.58
CA ARG A 130 0.82 -14.39 7.12
C ARG A 130 1.50 -15.20 6.04
N GLU A 131 0.74 -15.88 5.19
CA GLU A 131 1.29 -16.69 4.10
C GLU A 131 1.96 -15.81 3.03
N MET A 132 1.35 -14.66 2.67
CA MET A 132 1.96 -13.72 1.73
C MET A 132 3.21 -13.07 2.29
N ASN A 133 3.24 -12.74 3.59
CA ASN A 133 4.45 -12.21 4.25
C ASN A 133 5.59 -13.24 4.25
N ASN A 134 5.30 -14.52 4.49
CA ASN A 134 6.29 -15.58 4.41
C ASN A 134 6.90 -15.69 3.00
N LEU A 135 6.07 -15.58 1.95
CA LEU A 135 6.55 -15.57 0.57
C LEU A 135 7.44 -14.35 0.30
N ILE A 136 7.01 -13.15 0.71
CA ILE A 136 7.75 -11.90 0.48
C ILE A 136 9.12 -11.95 1.18
N LYS A 137 9.13 -12.26 2.46
CA LYS A 137 10.35 -12.27 3.29
C LYS A 137 11.30 -13.41 2.95
N GLY A 138 10.78 -14.54 2.50
CA GLY A 138 11.59 -15.69 2.08
C GLY A 138 12.27 -15.52 0.71
N SER A 139 11.83 -14.55 -0.11
CA SER A 139 12.25 -14.46 -1.51
C SER A 139 12.66 -13.07 -1.97
N SER A 140 12.60 -12.05 -1.12
CA SER A 140 12.88 -10.67 -1.55
C SER A 140 13.29 -9.74 -0.41
N SER A 141 13.82 -8.56 -0.77
CA SER A 141 14.05 -7.42 0.14
C SER A 141 12.83 -6.50 0.27
N CYS A 142 11.71 -6.84 -0.37
CA CYS A 142 10.50 -6.03 -0.36
C CYS A 142 9.88 -5.94 1.03
N LYS A 143 9.18 -4.84 1.27
CA LYS A 143 8.38 -4.64 2.48
C LYS A 143 6.92 -4.96 2.22
N SER A 144 6.33 -5.77 3.08
CA SER A 144 4.89 -6.02 3.06
C SER A 144 4.11 -4.89 3.71
N LEU A 145 2.93 -4.60 3.19
CA LEU A 145 2.05 -3.57 3.72
C LEU A 145 0.62 -4.09 3.86
N TRP A 146 0.09 -4.03 5.08
CA TRP A 146 -1.33 -4.23 5.40
C TRP A 146 -2.11 -3.00 4.98
N ALA A 147 -2.86 -3.09 3.89
CA ALA A 147 -3.64 -1.99 3.35
C ALA A 147 -5.13 -2.13 3.67
N SER A 148 -5.84 -0.99 3.60
CA SER A 148 -7.29 -0.96 3.70
C SER A 148 -7.83 -1.42 5.06
N SER A 149 -7.19 -1.04 6.17
CA SER A 149 -7.61 -1.40 7.52
C SER A 149 -9.08 -1.06 7.78
N ARG A 150 -9.80 -1.97 8.44
CA ARG A 150 -11.22 -1.87 8.79
C ARG A 150 -11.43 -1.54 10.26
N MET A 151 -10.51 -1.95 11.11
CA MET A 151 -10.62 -1.77 12.55
C MET A 151 -9.26 -1.46 13.18
N VAL A 152 -9.30 -0.93 14.41
CA VAL A 152 -8.08 -0.60 15.16
C VAL A 152 -7.25 -1.86 15.45
N TYR A 153 -7.92 -3.01 15.64
CA TYR A 153 -7.27 -4.28 15.93
C TYR A 153 -6.45 -4.84 14.76
N ASP A 154 -6.63 -4.32 13.55
CA ASP A 154 -5.77 -4.66 12.38
C ASP A 154 -4.30 -4.35 12.65
N PHE A 155 -4.01 -3.39 13.54
CA PHE A 155 -2.65 -3.14 14.00
C PHE A 155 -2.02 -4.36 14.70
N ILE A 156 -2.79 -5.03 15.55
CA ILE A 156 -2.35 -6.24 16.24
C ILE A 156 -2.21 -7.41 15.25
N HIS A 157 -3.16 -7.55 14.32
CA HIS A 157 -3.07 -8.54 13.24
C HIS A 157 -1.81 -8.34 12.39
N ALA A 158 -1.50 -7.10 12.00
CA ALA A 158 -0.31 -6.79 11.21
C ALA A 158 0.98 -7.18 11.95
N ILE A 159 1.09 -6.88 13.25
CA ILE A 159 2.22 -7.29 14.08
C ILE A 159 2.33 -8.82 14.12
N ASN A 160 1.24 -9.52 14.42
CA ASN A 160 1.22 -10.97 14.58
C ASN A 160 1.46 -11.73 13.26
N CYS A 161 1.21 -11.09 12.11
CA CYS A 161 1.57 -11.61 10.79
C CYS A 161 2.99 -11.22 10.35
N ASN A 162 3.75 -10.51 11.20
CA ASN A 162 5.07 -10.00 10.84
C ASN A 162 5.04 -9.09 9.59
N THR A 163 4.04 -8.22 9.50
CA THR A 163 3.90 -7.22 8.44
C THR A 163 4.80 -6.00 8.73
N ASP A 164 5.47 -5.48 7.71
CA ASP A 164 6.44 -4.37 7.90
C ASP A 164 5.76 -3.02 8.04
N ILE A 165 4.64 -2.80 7.35
CA ILE A 165 3.93 -1.51 7.28
C ILE A 165 2.42 -1.76 7.38
N ILE A 166 1.72 -0.88 8.10
CA ILE A 166 0.25 -0.84 8.07
C ILE A 166 -0.24 0.57 7.71
N THR A 167 -1.29 0.64 6.89
CA THR A 167 -2.02 1.91 6.67
C THR A 167 -3.22 1.99 7.57
N MET A 168 -3.35 3.08 8.30
CA MET A 168 -4.46 3.35 9.20
C MET A 168 -5.01 4.74 8.97
N SER A 169 -6.32 4.91 9.12
CA SER A 169 -6.95 6.23 9.15
C SER A 169 -6.53 6.99 10.41
N TYR A 170 -6.66 8.31 10.38
CA TYR A 170 -6.44 9.15 11.57
C TYR A 170 -7.34 8.72 12.75
N ASP A 171 -8.59 8.36 12.45
CA ASP A 171 -9.54 7.86 13.45
C ASP A 171 -9.05 6.57 14.13
N HIS A 172 -8.56 5.61 13.35
CA HIS A 172 -7.98 4.38 13.90
C HIS A 172 -6.76 4.67 14.79
N ILE A 173 -5.85 5.55 14.34
CA ILE A 173 -4.67 5.95 15.14
C ILE A 173 -5.10 6.59 16.45
N THR A 174 -6.09 7.48 16.43
CA THR A 174 -6.60 8.14 17.63
C THR A 174 -7.20 7.13 18.62
N LYS A 175 -7.91 6.12 18.13
CA LYS A 175 -8.51 5.06 18.96
C LYS A 175 -7.47 4.14 19.60
N MET A 176 -6.23 4.07 19.08
CA MET A 176 -5.15 3.25 19.68
C MET A 176 -4.79 3.67 21.12
N LYS A 177 -5.13 4.88 21.54
CA LYS A 177 -4.98 5.32 22.94
C LYS A 177 -5.70 4.37 23.94
N ASN A 178 -6.70 3.64 23.47
CA ASN A 178 -7.49 2.73 24.29
C ASN A 178 -6.79 1.37 24.54
N PHE A 179 -5.72 1.02 23.80
CA PHE A 179 -5.07 -0.28 23.89
C PHE A 179 -4.50 -0.63 25.27
N LYS A 180 -4.19 0.38 26.08
CA LYS A 180 -3.65 0.20 27.44
C LYS A 180 -4.73 0.22 28.53
N LEU A 181 -5.99 0.41 28.18
CA LEU A 181 -7.09 0.44 29.15
C LEU A 181 -7.48 -1.00 29.52
N SER A 182 -7.67 -1.26 30.82
CA SER A 182 -8.32 -2.51 31.26
C SER A 182 -9.74 -2.56 30.73
N LEU A 183 -10.26 -3.76 30.44
CA LEU A 183 -11.63 -3.93 29.96
C LEU A 183 -12.67 -3.35 30.95
N LYS A 184 -12.39 -3.49 32.29
CA LYS A 184 -13.22 -2.87 33.32
C LYS A 184 -13.29 -1.37 33.19
N LYS A 185 -12.13 -0.70 33.00
CA LYS A 185 -12.09 0.76 32.83
C LYS A 185 -12.72 1.19 31.50
N PHE A 186 -12.54 0.38 30.44
CA PHE A 186 -13.16 0.65 29.14
C PHE A 186 -14.69 0.56 29.25
N SER A 187 -15.22 -0.47 29.95
CA SER A 187 -16.66 -0.64 30.19
C SER A 187 -17.28 0.53 30.98
N LEU A 188 -16.56 1.11 31.94
CA LEU A 188 -17.06 2.26 32.71
C LEU A 188 -17.12 3.56 31.91
N ASN A 189 -16.40 3.64 30.79
CA ASN A 189 -16.34 4.82 29.93
C ASN A 189 -17.31 4.75 28.73
N THR A 190 -18.11 3.66 28.65
CA THR A 190 -19.10 3.45 27.58
C THR A 190 -20.48 3.95 28.03
#